data_d27dacdc7b154eb0346f044bf5a9814c
#
_entry.id   d27dacdc7b154eb0346f044bf5a9814c
#
_cell.length_a   1.000
_cell.length_b   1.000
_cell.length_c   1.000
_cell.angle_alpha   90.00
_cell.angle_beta   90.00
_cell.angle_gamma   90.00
#
_symmetry.space_group_name_H-M   'P 1'
#
loop_
_entity.id
_entity.type
_entity.pdbx_description
1 polymer ?
#
loop_
_entity_poly.entity_id
_entity_poly.type
_entity_poly.pdbx_seq_one_letter_code
_entity_poly.pdbx_strand_id
1 'polypeptide(L)'
;SQAVTEQEAEALREGRTATEEELLQGLIFAGEELPCDRPSGTFYLPVDMDEEDWETGTFLAEGGGVKVYLLDNPMEDEKQEAVRTGKSYRLLAVSEDVYREYAVVFSGLPIVTLDTDTGAEIRYDEIYGTLRFYEADSKKDWVTESVMSGHIRGGSSRLNPKKSYKITLYKKNQTGSGALRKNDVSFLGMRSDNEWLLYAMYSEDTKVRDKLSLDIWNESGALEIDGEGFYGYHMEYIEVFQNGEYWGIYGLMEPVDYKQLDLTGEGEAQPVEYLYKQKDAGVFELKGSWTEQTEEDFEILEAYRAYLEGDDSDFKAEIGNLIDVDNALDVWLYLQAVI
;
A
#
# COMPACT_ATOMS: atom_id res chain seq x y z
N SER A 1 -1.58 -28.53 10.49
CA SER A 1 -2.13 -28.39 11.85
C SER A 1 -3.26 -29.38 12.06
N GLN A 2 -3.43 -29.82 13.29
CA GLN A 2 -4.53 -30.73 13.70
C GLN A 2 -5.51 -29.92 14.57
N ALA A 3 -6.78 -29.97 14.23
CA ALA A 3 -7.82 -29.51 15.15
C ALA A 3 -7.90 -30.46 16.36
N VAL A 4 -7.96 -29.88 17.55
CA VAL A 4 -8.00 -30.61 18.80
C VAL A 4 -9.17 -30.13 19.66
N THR A 5 -9.74 -31.10 20.41
CA THR A 5 -10.75 -30.77 21.43
C THR A 5 -10.11 -30.12 22.65
N GLU A 6 -10.89 -29.43 23.47
CA GLU A 6 -10.37 -28.81 24.70
C GLU A 6 -9.72 -29.83 25.64
N GLN A 7 -10.26 -31.09 25.71
CA GLN A 7 -9.67 -32.15 26.50
C GLN A 7 -8.29 -32.60 25.98
N GLU A 8 -8.10 -32.66 24.65
CA GLU A 8 -6.81 -32.94 24.04
C GLU A 8 -5.85 -31.78 24.25
N ALA A 9 -6.32 -30.52 24.17
CA ALA A 9 -5.53 -29.36 24.45
C ALA A 9 -5.04 -29.33 25.92
N GLU A 10 -5.88 -29.68 26.88
CA GLU A 10 -5.46 -29.85 28.29
C GLU A 10 -4.33 -30.87 28.42
N ALA A 11 -4.46 -32.03 27.77
CA ALA A 11 -3.40 -33.03 27.75
C ALA A 11 -2.08 -32.52 27.11
N LEU A 12 -2.17 -31.70 26.08
CA LEU A 12 -1.00 -31.04 25.46
C LEU A 12 -0.34 -30.01 26.37
N ARG A 13 -1.10 -29.35 27.24
CA ARG A 13 -0.58 -28.41 28.23
C ARG A 13 -0.01 -29.11 29.47
N GLU A 14 -0.41 -30.35 29.75
CA GLU A 14 0.04 -31.10 30.92
C GLU A 14 1.55 -31.31 30.94
N GLY A 15 2.17 -30.97 32.06
CA GLY A 15 3.62 -31.01 32.24
C GLY A 15 4.41 -29.83 31.60
N ARG A 16 3.72 -28.86 30.99
CA ARG A 16 4.31 -27.67 30.36
C ARG A 16 3.91 -26.40 31.08
N THR A 17 4.73 -25.38 30.98
CA THR A 17 4.50 -24.06 31.56
C THR A 17 3.97 -23.11 30.47
N ALA A 18 2.92 -22.34 30.78
CA ALA A 18 2.47 -21.24 29.93
C ALA A 18 3.56 -20.15 29.86
N THR A 19 3.80 -19.60 28.69
CA THR A 19 4.75 -18.51 28.48
C THR A 19 4.11 -17.34 27.72
N GLU A 20 4.52 -16.12 28.09
CA GLU A 20 4.22 -14.90 27.32
C GLU A 20 5.33 -14.58 26.33
N GLU A 21 6.48 -15.27 26.41
CA GLU A 21 7.55 -15.11 25.45
C GLU A 21 7.14 -15.65 24.08
N GLU A 22 7.67 -15.04 23.02
CA GLU A 22 7.39 -15.43 21.65
C GLU A 22 7.89 -16.87 21.39
N LEU A 23 6.97 -17.79 21.14
CA LEU A 23 7.27 -19.20 20.90
C LEU A 23 7.31 -19.54 19.40
N LEU A 24 6.52 -18.82 18.59
CA LEU A 24 6.50 -18.94 17.13
C LEU A 24 7.37 -17.83 16.51
N GLN A 25 8.33 -18.19 15.71
CA GLN A 25 9.09 -17.25 14.88
C GLN A 25 8.22 -16.74 13.72
N GLY A 26 7.39 -17.59 13.15
CA GLY A 26 6.40 -17.33 12.14
C GLY A 26 5.35 -18.45 12.12
N LEU A 27 4.21 -18.16 11.51
CA LEU A 27 3.15 -19.12 11.22
C LEU A 27 2.95 -19.18 9.72
N ILE A 28 3.12 -20.35 9.14
CA ILE A 28 3.00 -20.59 7.71
C ILE A 28 1.61 -21.18 7.44
N PHE A 29 0.93 -20.67 6.42
CA PHE A 29 -0.31 -21.23 5.88
C PHE A 29 -0.23 -21.28 4.35
N ALA A 30 -0.61 -22.42 3.75
CA ALA A 30 -0.54 -22.65 2.30
C ALA A 30 0.85 -22.31 1.68
N GLY A 31 1.93 -22.53 2.44
CA GLY A 31 3.30 -22.27 1.99
C GLY A 31 3.82 -20.86 2.24
N GLU A 32 2.98 -19.92 2.65
CA GLU A 32 3.34 -18.52 2.90
C GLU A 32 3.31 -18.18 4.39
N GLU A 33 4.23 -17.32 4.83
CA GLU A 33 4.28 -16.78 6.19
C GLU A 33 3.15 -15.77 6.40
N LEU A 34 2.36 -15.95 7.46
CA LEU A 34 1.26 -15.05 7.79
C LEU A 34 1.75 -13.76 8.48
N PRO A 35 1.14 -12.61 8.16
CA PRO A 35 1.34 -11.38 8.91
C PRO A 35 0.99 -11.58 10.39
N CYS A 36 1.82 -11.03 11.27
CA CYS A 36 1.67 -11.17 12.72
C CYS A 36 1.77 -9.82 13.41
N ASP A 37 0.85 -9.55 14.32
CA ASP A 37 1.03 -8.55 15.38
C ASP A 37 1.65 -9.25 16.59
N ARG A 38 2.96 -9.20 16.69
CA ARG A 38 3.75 -9.89 17.74
C ARG A 38 3.36 -9.46 19.16
N PRO A 39 3.11 -8.16 19.44
CA PRO A 39 2.66 -7.74 20.75
C PRO A 39 1.38 -8.41 21.24
N SER A 40 0.40 -8.59 20.37
CA SER A 40 -0.85 -9.28 20.72
C SER A 40 -0.80 -10.80 20.50
N GLY A 41 0.19 -11.32 19.77
CA GLY A 41 0.26 -12.70 19.35
C GLY A 41 -0.87 -13.08 18.38
N THR A 42 -1.23 -12.15 17.48
CA THR A 42 -2.33 -12.37 16.53
C THR A 42 -1.78 -12.48 15.10
N PHE A 43 -2.14 -13.54 14.41
CA PHE A 43 -1.86 -13.77 13.00
C PHE A 43 -3.07 -13.39 12.15
N TYR A 44 -2.82 -12.90 10.96
CA TYR A 44 -3.85 -12.39 10.06
C TYR A 44 -3.90 -13.20 8.76
N LEU A 45 -5.11 -13.62 8.39
CA LEU A 45 -5.41 -14.32 7.14
C LEU A 45 -6.18 -13.37 6.22
N PRO A 46 -5.73 -13.14 4.99
CA PRO A 46 -6.52 -12.41 4.00
C PRO A 46 -7.81 -13.19 3.67
N VAL A 47 -8.95 -12.50 3.65
CA VAL A 47 -10.24 -13.09 3.33
C VAL A 47 -10.32 -13.57 1.87
N ASP A 48 -9.59 -12.88 0.98
CA ASP A 48 -9.61 -13.12 -0.47
C ASP A 48 -8.60 -14.17 -0.93
N MET A 49 -8.05 -14.97 -0.02
CA MET A 49 -7.19 -16.11 -0.37
C MET A 49 -7.87 -17.06 -1.34
N ASP A 50 -7.12 -17.61 -2.28
CA ASP A 50 -7.60 -18.64 -3.22
C ASP A 50 -8.28 -19.80 -2.52
N GLU A 51 -9.39 -20.30 -3.08
CA GLU A 51 -10.15 -21.39 -2.45
C GLU A 51 -9.38 -22.71 -2.36
N GLU A 52 -8.53 -23.01 -3.35
CA GLU A 52 -7.69 -24.22 -3.34
C GLU A 52 -6.67 -24.14 -2.21
N ASP A 53 -6.02 -22.99 -2.04
CA ASP A 53 -5.08 -22.72 -0.94
C ASP A 53 -5.80 -22.75 0.41
N TRP A 54 -7.03 -22.24 0.46
CA TRP A 54 -7.85 -22.29 1.66
C TRP A 54 -8.25 -23.72 2.04
N GLU A 55 -8.74 -24.51 1.10
CA GLU A 55 -9.21 -25.87 1.35
C GLU A 55 -8.07 -26.85 1.70
N THR A 56 -6.88 -26.66 1.11
CA THR A 56 -5.73 -27.56 1.28
C THR A 56 -4.71 -27.06 2.29
N GLY A 57 -4.79 -25.79 2.67
CA GLY A 57 -3.85 -25.15 3.58
C GLY A 57 -3.81 -25.76 4.97
N THR A 58 -2.62 -25.77 5.54
CA THR A 58 -2.40 -26.19 6.92
C THR A 58 -1.50 -25.20 7.63
N PHE A 59 -1.79 -24.95 8.91
CA PHE A 59 -0.93 -24.08 9.74
C PHE A 59 0.29 -24.86 10.19
N LEU A 60 1.46 -24.31 9.97
CA LEU A 60 2.75 -24.87 10.36
C LEU A 60 3.57 -23.80 11.11
N ALA A 61 4.22 -24.20 12.19
CA ALA A 61 5.20 -23.32 12.83
C ALA A 61 6.44 -23.17 11.94
N GLU A 62 6.94 -21.96 11.78
CA GLU A 62 8.25 -21.75 11.21
C GLU A 62 9.32 -22.17 12.21
N GLY A 63 10.34 -22.91 11.74
CA GLY A 63 11.40 -23.47 12.59
C GLY A 63 11.06 -24.80 13.21
N GLY A 64 12.08 -25.45 13.80
CA GLY A 64 11.94 -26.76 14.40
C GLY A 64 11.57 -26.73 15.89
N GLY A 65 10.88 -27.77 16.37
CA GLY A 65 10.66 -27.98 17.80
C GLY A 65 9.33 -27.43 18.35
N VAL A 66 8.59 -26.65 17.60
CA VAL A 66 7.25 -26.15 17.98
C VAL A 66 6.21 -26.82 17.11
N LYS A 67 5.14 -27.31 17.73
CA LYS A 67 3.94 -27.83 17.02
C LYS A 67 2.77 -26.91 17.25
N VAL A 68 1.94 -26.75 16.24
CA VAL A 68 0.73 -25.93 16.29
C VAL A 68 -0.53 -26.77 16.16
N TYR A 69 -1.52 -26.46 16.98
CA TYR A 69 -2.82 -27.11 17.04
C TYR A 69 -3.92 -26.06 17.01
N LEU A 70 -5.00 -26.33 16.28
CA LEU A 70 -6.16 -25.45 16.23
C LEU A 70 -7.10 -25.81 17.38
N LEU A 71 -7.35 -24.87 18.29
CA LEU A 71 -8.38 -24.99 19.32
C LEU A 71 -9.76 -24.62 18.74
N ASP A 72 -9.77 -23.64 17.82
CA ASP A 72 -10.94 -23.26 17.04
C ASP A 72 -10.58 -23.41 15.57
N ASN A 73 -11.42 -24.05 14.78
CA ASN A 73 -11.11 -24.29 13.37
C ASN A 73 -11.67 -23.14 12.50
N PRO A 74 -10.83 -22.29 11.91
CA PRO A 74 -11.31 -21.20 11.06
C PRO A 74 -11.97 -21.66 9.76
N MET A 75 -11.73 -22.91 9.33
CA MET A 75 -12.27 -23.45 8.09
C MET A 75 -13.74 -23.88 8.21
N GLU A 76 -14.33 -23.87 9.41
CA GLU A 76 -15.73 -24.18 9.65
C GLU A 76 -16.67 -22.99 9.46
N ASP A 77 -16.12 -21.78 9.34
CA ASP A 77 -16.88 -20.54 9.20
C ASP A 77 -16.74 -19.94 7.81
N GLU A 78 -17.73 -19.15 7.42
CA GLU A 78 -17.58 -18.29 6.24
C GLU A 78 -16.64 -17.12 6.57
N LYS A 79 -15.60 -16.92 5.74
CA LYS A 79 -14.55 -15.92 5.93
C LYS A 79 -15.13 -14.50 6.12
N GLN A 80 -16.07 -14.08 5.24
CA GLN A 80 -16.71 -12.78 5.31
C GLN A 80 -17.49 -12.56 6.61
N GLU A 81 -18.21 -13.59 7.10
CA GLU A 81 -18.93 -13.50 8.35
C GLU A 81 -17.98 -13.40 9.54
N ALA A 82 -16.85 -14.12 9.49
CA ALA A 82 -15.81 -14.02 10.51
C ALA A 82 -15.21 -12.61 10.58
N VAL A 83 -14.94 -11.97 9.43
CA VAL A 83 -14.53 -10.56 9.36
C VAL A 83 -15.58 -9.63 9.97
N ARG A 84 -16.84 -9.78 9.51
CA ARG A 84 -17.94 -8.91 9.95
C ARG A 84 -18.19 -8.96 11.46
N THR A 85 -17.98 -10.13 12.06
CA THR A 85 -18.17 -10.34 13.50
C THR A 85 -16.91 -10.11 14.33
N GLY A 86 -15.76 -9.90 13.69
CA GLY A 86 -14.45 -9.81 14.36
C GLY A 86 -14.08 -11.11 15.07
N LYS A 87 -14.45 -12.27 14.48
CA LYS A 87 -14.20 -13.58 15.10
C LYS A 87 -12.71 -13.88 15.16
N SER A 88 -12.25 -14.29 16.34
CA SER A 88 -10.89 -14.73 16.59
C SER A 88 -10.87 -16.23 16.85
N TYR A 89 -9.90 -16.91 16.29
CA TYR A 89 -9.69 -18.36 16.41
C TYR A 89 -8.43 -18.60 17.21
N ARG A 90 -8.51 -19.50 18.20
CA ARG A 90 -7.37 -19.82 19.05
C ARG A 90 -6.50 -20.89 18.43
N LEU A 91 -5.21 -20.69 18.52
CA LEU A 91 -4.16 -21.61 18.09
C LEU A 91 -3.23 -21.87 19.27
N LEU A 92 -2.95 -23.13 19.56
CA LEU A 92 -2.04 -23.55 20.61
C LEU A 92 -0.67 -23.94 19.99
N ALA A 93 0.36 -23.23 20.35
CA ALA A 93 1.73 -23.59 20.05
C ALA A 93 2.36 -24.31 21.25
N VAL A 94 3.02 -25.44 21.00
CA VAL A 94 3.59 -26.31 22.03
C VAL A 94 5.02 -26.68 21.67
N SER A 95 5.93 -26.49 22.60
CA SER A 95 7.29 -27.05 22.57
C SER A 95 7.44 -28.15 23.63
N GLU A 96 8.69 -28.56 23.93
CA GLU A 96 8.96 -29.61 24.92
C GLU A 96 8.47 -29.22 26.32
N ASP A 97 8.80 -27.98 26.76
CA ASP A 97 8.61 -27.53 28.15
C ASP A 97 7.57 -26.43 28.32
N VAL A 98 7.20 -25.72 27.23
CA VAL A 98 6.33 -24.57 27.29
C VAL A 98 5.25 -24.59 26.22
N TYR A 99 4.18 -23.84 26.47
CA TYR A 99 3.13 -23.59 25.49
C TYR A 99 2.69 -22.12 25.52
N ARG A 100 2.15 -21.66 24.39
CA ARG A 100 1.51 -20.35 24.25
C ARG A 100 0.30 -20.44 23.35
N GLU A 101 -0.76 -19.71 23.70
CA GLU A 101 -1.90 -19.51 22.82
C GLU A 101 -1.71 -18.26 21.97
N TYR A 102 -2.11 -18.36 20.73
CA TYR A 102 -2.12 -17.30 19.73
C TYR A 102 -3.53 -17.15 19.18
N ALA A 103 -3.78 -16.01 18.57
CA ALA A 103 -5.01 -15.75 17.83
C ALA A 103 -4.76 -15.81 16.32
N VAL A 104 -5.76 -16.26 15.58
CA VAL A 104 -5.84 -16.13 14.13
C VAL A 104 -7.12 -15.38 13.82
N VAL A 105 -7.05 -14.33 12.99
CA VAL A 105 -8.20 -13.53 12.57
C VAL A 105 -8.18 -13.34 11.05
N PHE A 106 -9.36 -13.14 10.46
CA PHE A 106 -9.44 -12.74 9.06
C PHE A 106 -9.34 -11.23 8.91
N SER A 107 -8.51 -10.77 7.99
CA SER A 107 -8.54 -9.41 7.50
C SER A 107 -9.50 -9.30 6.32
N GLY A 108 -10.41 -8.31 6.37
CA GLY A 108 -11.29 -7.96 5.26
C GLY A 108 -10.64 -7.05 4.22
N LEU A 109 -9.38 -6.70 4.41
CA LEU A 109 -8.59 -5.84 3.54
C LEU A 109 -7.30 -6.55 3.12
N PRO A 110 -6.74 -6.22 1.97
CA PRO A 110 -5.38 -6.64 1.61
C PRO A 110 -4.37 -6.17 2.65
N ILE A 111 -3.30 -6.95 2.83
CA ILE A 111 -2.32 -6.70 3.87
C ILE A 111 -0.96 -6.39 3.23
N VAL A 112 -0.25 -5.44 3.83
CA VAL A 112 1.15 -5.13 3.51
C VAL A 112 2.01 -5.31 4.74
N THR A 113 3.07 -6.10 4.65
CA THR A 113 4.12 -6.12 5.66
C THR A 113 5.38 -5.42 5.14
N LEU A 114 6.01 -4.65 6.01
CA LEU A 114 7.24 -3.90 5.76
C LEU A 114 8.27 -4.32 6.80
N ASP A 115 9.14 -5.24 6.42
CA ASP A 115 10.18 -5.76 7.32
C ASP A 115 11.52 -5.14 6.94
N THR A 116 11.99 -4.19 7.76
CA THR A 116 13.26 -3.50 7.52
C THR A 116 14.45 -4.40 7.88
N ASP A 117 15.54 -4.31 7.12
CA ASP A 117 16.73 -5.14 7.32
C ASP A 117 17.37 -5.01 8.72
N THR A 118 17.11 -3.90 9.38
CA THR A 118 17.63 -3.61 10.72
C THR A 118 16.61 -3.80 11.84
N GLY A 119 15.34 -4.09 11.51
CA GLY A 119 14.23 -4.09 12.46
C GLY A 119 13.86 -2.68 12.98
N ALA A 120 14.46 -1.62 12.43
CA ALA A 120 14.16 -0.25 12.83
C ALA A 120 12.90 0.27 12.12
N GLU A 121 12.17 1.15 12.81
CA GLU A 121 11.03 1.87 12.25
C GLU A 121 11.44 2.71 11.04
N ILE A 122 10.59 2.76 10.01
CA ILE A 122 10.79 3.64 8.85
C ILE A 122 10.66 5.10 9.31
N ARG A 123 11.67 5.91 9.00
CA ARG A 123 11.77 7.32 9.39
C ARG A 123 12.02 8.23 8.18
N TYR A 124 12.64 9.38 8.41
CA TYR A 124 12.90 10.38 7.35
C TYR A 124 13.97 9.95 6.37
N ASP A 125 14.99 9.24 6.86
CA ASP A 125 16.02 8.68 6.02
C ASP A 125 15.53 7.38 5.38
N GLU A 126 16.01 7.12 4.17
CA GLU A 126 15.65 5.91 3.43
C GLU A 126 16.21 4.67 4.13
N ILE A 127 15.36 3.70 4.38
CA ILE A 127 15.70 2.41 4.97
C ILE A 127 15.29 1.29 4.03
N TYR A 128 16.10 0.25 3.93
CA TYR A 128 15.85 -0.91 3.08
C TYR A 128 15.25 -2.07 3.86
N GLY A 129 14.59 -2.95 3.11
CA GLY A 129 13.94 -4.13 3.68
C GLY A 129 13.17 -4.94 2.65
N THR A 130 12.21 -5.69 3.12
CA THR A 130 11.31 -6.53 2.31
C THR A 130 9.88 -6.04 2.50
N LEU A 131 9.16 -5.90 1.39
CA LEU A 131 7.71 -5.75 1.37
C LEU A 131 7.11 -7.08 0.95
N ARG A 132 6.07 -7.54 1.68
CA ARG A 132 5.14 -8.57 1.20
C ARG A 132 3.75 -7.98 1.10
N PHE A 133 3.11 -8.23 -0.01
CA PHE A 133 1.74 -7.83 -0.28
C PHE A 133 0.86 -9.06 -0.40
N TYR A 134 -0.15 -9.14 0.45
CA TYR A 134 -1.09 -10.25 0.53
C TYR A 134 -2.40 -9.81 -0.12
N GLU A 135 -2.61 -10.22 -1.35
CA GLU A 135 -3.83 -9.99 -2.11
C GLU A 135 -4.24 -11.25 -2.87
N ALA A 136 -5.52 -11.48 -3.01
CA ALA A 136 -6.01 -12.48 -3.91
C ALA A 136 -6.08 -11.93 -5.33
N ASP A 137 -5.00 -11.96 -6.06
CA ASP A 137 -5.08 -11.89 -7.51
C ASP A 137 -5.10 -13.32 -8.06
N SER A 138 -6.21 -13.68 -8.67
CA SER A 138 -6.57 -14.99 -9.22
C SER A 138 -5.61 -15.58 -10.28
N LYS A 139 -4.42 -15.06 -10.42
CA LYS A 139 -3.47 -15.46 -11.47
C LYS A 139 -2.11 -15.94 -10.98
N LYS A 140 -1.78 -15.77 -9.70
CA LYS A 140 -0.48 -16.14 -9.11
C LYS A 140 -0.61 -16.37 -7.61
N ASP A 141 0.52 -16.74 -7.00
CA ASP A 141 0.69 -16.81 -5.56
C ASP A 141 0.02 -15.60 -4.86
N TRP A 142 -0.74 -15.85 -3.82
CA TRP A 142 -1.48 -14.82 -3.07
C TRP A 142 -0.59 -13.87 -2.25
N VAL A 143 0.74 -14.02 -2.40
CA VAL A 143 1.74 -13.14 -1.81
C VAL A 143 2.71 -12.65 -2.87
N THR A 144 2.79 -11.33 -3.01
CA THR A 144 3.83 -10.68 -3.81
C THR A 144 4.94 -10.18 -2.91
N GLU A 145 6.18 -10.63 -3.12
CA GLU A 145 7.33 -10.18 -2.36
C GLU A 145 8.31 -9.36 -3.21
N SER A 146 8.79 -8.24 -2.66
CA SER A 146 9.78 -7.36 -3.30
C SER A 146 10.79 -6.83 -2.28
N VAL A 147 12.02 -6.61 -2.70
CA VAL A 147 12.92 -5.72 -1.94
C VAL A 147 12.34 -4.31 -1.98
N MET A 148 12.41 -3.60 -0.88
CA MET A 148 11.91 -2.23 -0.82
C MET A 148 12.91 -1.26 -0.20
N SER A 149 12.76 0.02 -0.50
CA SER A 149 13.20 1.09 0.38
C SER A 149 12.00 1.94 0.78
N GLY A 150 12.05 2.54 1.97
CA GLY A 150 10.96 3.34 2.49
C GLY A 150 11.42 4.53 3.31
N HIS A 151 10.66 5.62 3.25
CA HIS A 151 10.86 6.80 4.10
C HIS A 151 9.54 7.52 4.38
N ILE A 152 9.50 8.33 5.45
CA ILE A 152 8.35 9.18 5.76
C ILE A 152 8.22 10.28 4.70
N ARG A 153 7.02 10.38 4.12
CA ARG A 153 6.68 11.41 3.12
C ARG A 153 5.70 12.45 3.66
N GLY A 154 5.56 13.54 2.90
CA GLY A 154 4.60 14.61 3.14
C GLY A 154 5.29 15.93 3.42
N GLY A 155 4.53 17.00 3.51
CA GLY A 155 4.92 18.32 3.98
C GLY A 155 4.61 18.46 5.48
N SER A 156 3.59 19.26 5.82
CA SER A 156 3.10 19.42 7.20
C SER A 156 2.58 18.12 7.84
N SER A 157 2.06 17.19 7.02
CA SER A 157 1.58 15.87 7.51
C SER A 157 2.67 15.01 8.17
N ARG A 158 3.95 15.32 7.95
CA ARG A 158 5.06 14.68 8.70
C ARG A 158 5.01 14.91 10.21
N LEU A 159 4.29 15.94 10.65
CA LEU A 159 4.13 16.26 12.08
C LEU A 159 3.05 15.40 12.73
N ASN A 160 2.15 14.79 11.95
CA ASN A 160 1.09 13.94 12.48
C ASN A 160 1.67 12.71 13.20
N PRO A 161 1.05 12.21 14.26
CA PRO A 161 1.46 10.98 14.95
C PRO A 161 1.57 9.78 14.00
N LYS A 162 0.54 9.50 13.20
CA LYS A 162 0.55 8.47 12.18
C LYS A 162 1.18 9.02 10.90
N LYS A 163 2.22 8.36 10.41
CA LYS A 163 3.03 8.81 9.28
C LYS A 163 2.56 8.19 7.96
N SER A 164 2.66 8.97 6.89
CA SER A 164 2.56 8.45 5.53
C SER A 164 3.95 8.12 5.00
N TYR A 165 4.05 7.06 4.19
CA TYR A 165 5.31 6.56 3.66
C TYR A 165 5.35 6.62 2.15
N LYS A 166 6.55 6.79 1.59
CA LYS A 166 6.85 6.46 0.20
C LYS A 166 7.67 5.18 0.21
N ILE A 167 7.24 4.21 -0.57
CA ILE A 167 7.91 2.93 -0.75
C ILE A 167 8.39 2.85 -2.19
N THR A 168 9.62 2.39 -2.37
CA THR A 168 10.18 2.09 -3.69
C THR A 168 10.56 0.62 -3.76
N LEU A 169 10.13 -0.06 -4.82
CA LEU A 169 10.31 -1.49 -5.02
C LEU A 169 11.51 -1.80 -5.93
N TYR A 170 12.22 -2.87 -5.59
CA TYR A 170 13.38 -3.35 -6.33
C TYR A 170 13.31 -4.86 -6.57
N LYS A 171 13.90 -5.30 -7.67
CA LYS A 171 13.95 -6.73 -8.03
C LYS A 171 14.83 -7.50 -7.06
N LYS A 172 14.36 -8.66 -6.60
CA LYS A 172 15.16 -9.65 -5.89
C LYS A 172 16.31 -10.18 -6.79
N ASN A 173 17.37 -10.69 -6.16
CA ASN A 173 18.45 -11.40 -6.82
C ASN A 173 19.34 -10.58 -7.77
N GLN A 174 19.76 -9.41 -7.33
CA GLN A 174 20.85 -8.72 -7.99
C GLN A 174 22.20 -9.20 -7.45
N THR A 175 22.77 -10.21 -8.12
CA THR A 175 24.15 -10.61 -7.86
C THR A 175 25.10 -9.63 -8.54
N GLY A 176 25.79 -8.81 -7.75
CA GLY A 176 26.84 -7.90 -8.24
C GLY A 176 26.77 -6.50 -7.63
N SER A 177 27.84 -5.73 -7.77
CA SER A 177 28.01 -4.37 -7.24
C SER A 177 27.27 -3.29 -8.07
N GLY A 178 26.13 -3.60 -8.68
CA GLY A 178 25.33 -2.69 -9.48
C GLY A 178 24.24 -1.96 -8.67
N ALA A 179 23.74 -0.83 -9.20
CA ALA A 179 22.59 -0.15 -8.64
C ALA A 179 21.35 -1.05 -8.62
N LEU A 180 20.54 -0.95 -7.57
CA LEU A 180 19.28 -1.70 -7.46
C LEU A 180 18.36 -1.39 -8.65
N ARG A 181 17.85 -2.43 -9.31
CA ARG A 181 16.93 -2.29 -10.44
C ARG A 181 15.50 -2.16 -9.92
N LYS A 182 14.77 -1.17 -10.39
CA LYS A 182 13.37 -0.96 -10.09
C LYS A 182 12.53 -2.20 -10.43
N ASN A 183 11.53 -2.46 -9.61
CA ASN A 183 10.58 -3.55 -9.76
C ASN A 183 9.18 -2.96 -9.91
N ASP A 184 8.71 -2.85 -11.15
CA ASP A 184 7.36 -2.39 -11.43
C ASP A 184 6.38 -3.53 -11.15
N VAL A 185 5.45 -3.29 -10.22
CA VAL A 185 4.44 -4.23 -9.75
C VAL A 185 3.08 -3.53 -9.79
N SER A 186 2.04 -4.23 -10.24
CA SER A 186 0.65 -3.80 -10.11
C SER A 186 0.07 -4.39 -8.83
N PHE A 187 -0.53 -3.58 -8.00
CA PHE A 187 -1.30 -3.99 -6.83
C PHE A 187 -2.76 -3.60 -7.00
N LEU A 188 -3.68 -4.47 -6.64
CA LEU A 188 -5.14 -4.24 -6.63
C LEU A 188 -5.69 -3.70 -7.96
N GLY A 189 -5.12 -4.14 -9.08
CA GLY A 189 -5.52 -3.70 -10.40
C GLY A 189 -5.09 -2.28 -10.79
N MET A 190 -4.36 -1.58 -9.93
CA MET A 190 -3.77 -0.28 -10.24
C MET A 190 -2.61 -0.42 -11.24
N ARG A 191 -2.15 0.70 -11.81
CA ARG A 191 -1.05 0.69 -12.79
C ARG A 191 0.19 -0.01 -12.23
N SER A 192 1.01 -0.59 -13.11
CA SER A 192 2.29 -1.16 -12.72
C SER A 192 3.31 -0.04 -12.44
N ASP A 193 3.81 0.03 -11.22
CA ASP A 193 4.81 1.01 -10.80
C ASP A 193 5.79 0.43 -9.78
N ASN A 194 6.95 1.07 -9.67
CA ASN A 194 7.93 0.74 -8.63
C ASN A 194 7.83 1.68 -7.41
N GLU A 195 6.99 2.70 -7.46
CA GLU A 195 6.80 3.65 -6.38
C GLU A 195 5.36 3.62 -5.88
N TRP A 196 5.19 3.48 -4.56
CA TRP A 196 3.90 3.39 -3.91
C TRP A 196 3.82 4.31 -2.71
N LEU A 197 2.64 4.84 -2.45
CA LEU A 197 2.39 5.70 -1.31
C LEU A 197 1.48 5.00 -0.31
N LEU A 198 1.90 4.94 0.94
CA LEU A 198 1.06 4.53 2.06
C LEU A 198 0.54 5.78 2.75
N TYR A 199 -0.71 6.11 2.49
CA TYR A 199 -1.34 7.32 3.01
C TYR A 199 -1.99 7.04 4.36
N ALA A 200 -1.54 7.75 5.40
CA ALA A 200 -1.97 7.52 6.77
C ALA A 200 -3.43 7.92 7.06
N MET A 201 -4.06 8.73 6.21
CA MET A 201 -5.42 9.27 6.40
C MET A 201 -5.65 9.88 7.79
N TYR A 202 -4.60 10.43 8.41
CA TYR A 202 -4.65 10.85 9.82
C TYR A 202 -5.60 12.02 10.06
N SER A 203 -5.59 13.01 9.17
CA SER A 203 -6.33 14.25 9.33
C SER A 203 -7.82 14.15 9.01
N GLU A 204 -8.26 13.04 8.41
CA GLU A 204 -9.65 12.78 8.06
C GLU A 204 -10.22 11.71 8.99
N ASP A 205 -11.14 12.11 9.88
CA ASP A 205 -11.63 11.27 10.98
C ASP A 205 -12.39 10.03 10.50
N THR A 206 -13.17 10.16 9.42
CA THR A 206 -13.99 9.06 8.88
C THR A 206 -13.19 8.06 8.06
N LYS A 207 -12.02 8.45 7.55
CA LYS A 207 -11.17 7.69 6.60
C LYS A 207 -11.83 7.38 5.26
N VAL A 208 -12.97 7.98 4.97
CA VAL A 208 -13.80 7.67 3.79
C VAL A 208 -13.73 8.77 2.74
N ARG A 209 -13.61 10.03 3.14
CA ARG A 209 -13.78 11.18 2.23
C ARG A 209 -12.78 11.20 1.08
N ASP A 210 -11.50 10.94 1.38
CA ASP A 210 -10.45 10.93 0.36
C ASP A 210 -10.73 9.85 -0.69
N LYS A 211 -10.97 8.60 -0.24
CA LYS A 211 -11.29 7.50 -1.16
C LYS A 211 -12.57 7.77 -1.95
N LEU A 212 -13.65 8.16 -1.28
CA LEU A 212 -14.91 8.44 -1.94
C LEU A 212 -14.78 9.55 -3.00
N SER A 213 -14.03 10.60 -2.69
CA SER A 213 -13.78 11.68 -3.64
C SER A 213 -13.03 11.19 -4.88
N LEU A 214 -12.00 10.36 -4.69
CA LEU A 214 -11.25 9.78 -5.80
C LEU A 214 -12.09 8.82 -6.63
N ASP A 215 -12.89 7.98 -5.98
CA ASP A 215 -13.79 7.04 -6.67
C ASP A 215 -14.83 7.79 -7.52
N ILE A 216 -15.47 8.83 -6.97
CA ILE A 216 -16.43 9.67 -7.71
C ILE A 216 -15.74 10.32 -8.92
N TRP A 217 -14.52 10.84 -8.74
CA TRP A 217 -13.76 11.43 -9.84
C TRP A 217 -13.48 10.41 -10.94
N ASN A 218 -12.93 9.26 -10.58
CA ASN A 218 -12.56 8.20 -11.53
C ASN A 218 -13.77 7.61 -12.24
N GLU A 219 -14.89 7.42 -11.53
CA GLU A 219 -16.14 6.90 -12.10
C GLU A 219 -16.88 7.92 -12.99
N SER A 220 -16.73 9.21 -12.71
CA SER A 220 -17.38 10.26 -13.50
C SER A 220 -16.80 10.41 -14.91
N GLY A 221 -15.62 9.87 -15.17
CA GLY A 221 -14.94 10.00 -16.46
C GLY A 221 -14.57 11.44 -16.80
N ALA A 222 -14.31 12.26 -15.79
CA ALA A 222 -14.31 13.71 -15.90
C ALA A 222 -13.14 14.30 -16.69
N LEU A 223 -12.12 13.53 -17.04
CA LEU A 223 -11.00 14.01 -17.84
C LEU A 223 -10.76 13.11 -19.04
N GLU A 224 -11.07 13.62 -20.22
CA GLU A 224 -10.61 13.07 -21.49
C GLU A 224 -9.48 13.99 -22.02
N ILE A 225 -8.30 13.41 -22.25
CA ILE A 225 -7.22 14.09 -22.95
C ILE A 225 -7.12 13.46 -24.33
N ASP A 226 -7.32 14.25 -25.38
CA ASP A 226 -7.29 13.84 -26.80
C ASP A 226 -8.21 12.65 -27.15
N GLY A 227 -9.33 12.50 -26.43
CA GLY A 227 -10.32 11.43 -26.67
C GLY A 227 -9.95 10.09 -26.03
N GLU A 228 -8.89 10.04 -25.25
CA GLU A 228 -8.55 8.93 -24.39
C GLU A 228 -8.93 9.30 -22.95
N GLY A 229 -9.64 8.40 -22.25
CA GLY A 229 -10.05 8.65 -20.87
C GLY A 229 -8.84 8.75 -19.96
N PHE A 230 -8.65 9.91 -19.34
CA PHE A 230 -7.67 10.09 -18.28
C PHE A 230 -8.35 9.97 -16.93
N TYR A 231 -7.81 9.11 -16.09
CA TYR A 231 -8.31 8.91 -14.73
C TYR A 231 -7.39 9.58 -13.72
N GLY A 232 -7.96 9.99 -12.60
CA GLY A 232 -7.18 10.38 -11.42
C GLY A 232 -6.36 9.20 -10.89
N TYR A 233 -5.53 9.45 -9.88
CA TYR A 233 -4.87 8.35 -9.18
C TYR A 233 -5.89 7.57 -8.33
N HIS A 234 -5.59 6.31 -8.06
CA HIS A 234 -6.44 5.44 -7.25
C HIS A 234 -5.93 5.36 -5.82
N MET A 235 -6.82 5.04 -4.92
CA MET A 235 -6.51 4.72 -3.54
C MET A 235 -7.31 3.49 -3.11
N GLU A 236 -6.61 2.48 -2.59
CA GLU A 236 -7.25 1.30 -2.02
C GLU A 236 -6.89 1.15 -0.55
N TYR A 237 -7.84 0.68 0.27
CA TYR A 237 -7.57 0.42 1.68
C TYR A 237 -6.74 -0.83 1.85
N ILE A 238 -5.76 -0.75 2.73
CA ILE A 238 -4.90 -1.86 3.13
C ILE A 238 -4.65 -1.84 4.63
N GLU A 239 -4.36 -2.98 5.21
CA GLU A 239 -3.78 -3.10 6.53
C GLU A 239 -2.25 -3.14 6.45
N VAL A 240 -1.57 -2.41 7.31
CA VAL A 240 -0.11 -2.30 7.29
C VAL A 240 0.49 -2.84 8.58
N PHE A 241 1.49 -3.69 8.42
CA PHE A 241 2.38 -4.16 9.48
C PHE A 241 3.79 -3.65 9.23
N GLN A 242 4.50 -3.31 10.28
CA GLN A 242 5.90 -2.94 10.20
C GLN A 242 6.70 -3.68 11.26
N ASN A 243 7.68 -4.47 10.82
CA ASN A 243 8.55 -5.27 11.70
C ASN A 243 7.77 -6.15 12.70
N GLY A 244 6.67 -6.74 12.25
CA GLY A 244 5.82 -7.60 13.06
C GLY A 244 4.91 -6.86 14.05
N GLU A 245 4.64 -5.57 13.85
CA GLU A 245 3.66 -4.80 14.61
C GLU A 245 2.56 -4.26 13.69
N TYR A 246 1.31 -4.32 14.14
CA TYR A 246 0.17 -3.78 13.39
C TYR A 246 0.13 -2.25 13.48
N TRP A 247 0.18 -1.59 12.33
CA TRP A 247 0.21 -0.13 12.20
C TRP A 247 -1.13 0.47 11.77
N GLY A 248 -2.12 -0.37 11.50
CA GLY A 248 -3.48 0.03 11.17
C GLY A 248 -3.74 0.18 9.67
N ILE A 249 -4.89 0.76 9.36
CA ILE A 249 -5.39 0.93 7.98
C ILE A 249 -4.71 2.11 7.32
N TYR A 250 -4.25 1.93 6.09
CA TYR A 250 -3.69 2.95 5.20
C TYR A 250 -4.42 2.96 3.87
N GLY A 251 -4.30 4.07 3.13
CA GLY A 251 -4.60 4.10 1.70
C GLY A 251 -3.34 3.76 0.92
N LEU A 252 -3.37 2.69 0.13
CA LEU A 252 -2.37 2.42 -0.90
C LEU A 252 -2.69 3.29 -2.10
N MET A 253 -1.73 4.09 -2.56
CA MET A 253 -1.95 5.06 -3.63
C MET A 253 -0.82 5.04 -4.64
N GLU A 254 -1.17 5.33 -5.88
CA GLU A 254 -0.22 5.65 -6.94
C GLU A 254 0.38 7.05 -6.70
N PRO A 255 1.67 7.26 -6.99
CA PRO A 255 2.22 8.61 -6.99
C PRO A 255 1.67 9.42 -8.17
N VAL A 256 1.41 10.70 -7.95
CA VAL A 256 1.11 11.64 -9.04
C VAL A 256 2.44 12.07 -9.67
N ASP A 257 2.71 11.53 -10.84
CA ASP A 257 3.92 11.77 -11.60
C ASP A 257 3.67 11.69 -13.12
N TYR A 258 4.72 11.83 -13.91
CA TYR A 258 4.64 11.78 -15.37
C TYR A 258 4.10 10.44 -15.91
N LYS A 259 4.31 9.32 -15.22
CA LYS A 259 3.82 8.00 -15.63
C LYS A 259 2.30 7.93 -15.59
N GLN A 260 1.68 8.63 -14.64
CA GLN A 260 0.22 8.65 -14.52
C GLN A 260 -0.44 9.39 -15.67
N LEU A 261 0.25 10.38 -16.20
CA LEU A 261 -0.23 11.21 -17.31
C LEU A 261 0.28 10.73 -18.66
N ASP A 262 1.06 9.64 -18.68
CA ASP A 262 1.73 9.10 -19.89
C ASP A 262 2.51 10.16 -20.66
N LEU A 263 3.18 11.06 -19.92
CA LEU A 263 3.89 12.18 -20.52
C LEU A 263 5.16 11.73 -21.21
N THR A 264 5.38 12.25 -22.42
CA THR A 264 6.61 12.05 -23.18
C THR A 264 7.76 12.85 -22.57
N GLY A 265 8.90 12.17 -22.35
CA GLY A 265 10.08 12.74 -21.75
C GLY A 265 11.12 13.23 -22.75
N GLU A 266 12.24 13.74 -22.21
CA GLU A 266 13.39 14.18 -22.97
C GLU A 266 13.96 13.05 -23.84
N GLY A 267 14.21 13.31 -25.12
CA GLY A 267 14.76 12.37 -26.09
C GLY A 267 13.71 11.61 -26.91
N GLU A 268 12.43 11.82 -26.64
CA GLU A 268 11.32 11.30 -27.45
C GLU A 268 10.87 12.32 -28.52
N ALA A 269 9.93 11.90 -29.38
CA ALA A 269 9.42 12.79 -30.43
C ALA A 269 8.65 13.98 -29.83
N GLN A 270 8.93 15.18 -30.32
CA GLN A 270 8.26 16.41 -29.90
C GLN A 270 6.73 16.36 -30.13
N PRO A 271 5.91 17.05 -29.29
CA PRO A 271 6.31 17.99 -28.23
C PRO A 271 6.69 17.31 -26.92
N VAL A 272 7.57 17.91 -26.16
CA VAL A 272 7.87 17.51 -24.78
C VAL A 272 6.75 17.99 -23.87
N GLU A 273 6.28 17.12 -23.00
CA GLU A 273 5.20 17.39 -22.06
C GLU A 273 5.75 17.57 -20.65
N TYR A 274 5.20 18.50 -19.90
CA TYR A 274 5.70 18.85 -18.58
C TYR A 274 4.63 18.74 -17.51
N LEU A 275 4.99 18.21 -16.35
CA LEU A 275 4.19 18.24 -15.13
C LEU A 275 4.87 19.09 -14.07
N TYR A 276 4.29 20.26 -13.78
CA TYR A 276 4.78 21.15 -12.75
C TYR A 276 4.04 20.97 -11.43
N LYS A 277 4.80 20.83 -10.35
CA LYS A 277 4.26 20.81 -9.00
C LYS A 277 4.68 22.06 -8.24
N GLN A 278 3.71 22.81 -7.75
CA GLN A 278 3.99 23.92 -6.85
C GLN A 278 4.40 23.40 -5.48
N LYS A 279 5.58 23.77 -5.01
CA LYS A 279 6.10 23.44 -3.67
C LYS A 279 5.76 24.50 -2.64
N ASP A 280 5.86 25.78 -3.04
CA ASP A 280 5.59 26.93 -2.21
C ASP A 280 5.11 28.08 -3.11
N ALA A 281 4.73 29.21 -2.54
CA ALA A 281 4.28 30.36 -3.32
C ALA A 281 5.33 30.77 -4.36
N GLY A 282 5.01 30.57 -5.65
CA GLY A 282 5.89 30.87 -6.77
C GLY A 282 7.07 29.91 -7.01
N VAL A 283 7.19 28.82 -6.22
CA VAL A 283 8.24 27.82 -6.40
C VAL A 283 7.65 26.54 -6.99
N PHE A 284 8.13 26.15 -8.17
CA PHE A 284 7.70 24.95 -8.88
C PHE A 284 8.85 23.97 -9.05
N GLU A 285 8.49 22.68 -9.14
CA GLU A 285 9.41 21.60 -9.55
C GLU A 285 8.76 20.80 -10.68
N LEU A 286 9.58 20.31 -11.60
CA LEU A 286 9.20 19.33 -12.59
C LEU A 286 9.06 17.94 -11.98
N LYS A 287 8.00 17.24 -12.34
CA LYS A 287 7.73 15.84 -11.97
C LYS A 287 7.90 14.93 -13.18
N GLY A 288 9.13 14.71 -13.60
CA GLY A 288 9.47 13.89 -14.76
C GLY A 288 10.63 12.95 -14.53
N SER A 289 10.96 12.19 -15.56
CA SER A 289 12.13 11.29 -15.59
C SER A 289 13.42 12.03 -15.97
N TRP A 290 13.35 13.33 -16.19
CA TRP A 290 14.50 14.16 -16.61
C TRP A 290 15.58 14.19 -15.53
N THR A 291 16.81 13.98 -15.95
CA THR A 291 17.96 13.94 -15.05
C THR A 291 18.45 15.32 -14.64
N GLU A 292 18.25 16.32 -15.48
CA GLU A 292 18.62 17.72 -15.23
C GLU A 292 17.47 18.63 -15.63
N GLN A 293 17.11 19.57 -14.75
CA GLN A 293 16.12 20.61 -15.02
C GLN A 293 16.87 21.86 -15.48
N THR A 294 16.44 22.43 -16.61
CA THR A 294 17.01 23.64 -17.19
C THR A 294 16.04 24.82 -17.06
N GLU A 295 16.50 26.05 -17.32
CA GLU A 295 15.62 27.21 -17.35
C GLU A 295 14.59 27.11 -18.50
N GLU A 296 14.96 26.50 -19.62
CA GLU A 296 14.07 26.28 -20.78
C GLU A 296 12.84 25.44 -20.42
N ASP A 297 12.97 24.47 -19.52
CA ASP A 297 11.87 23.63 -19.06
C ASP A 297 10.77 24.39 -18.30
N PHE A 298 11.03 25.61 -17.89
CA PHE A 298 10.08 26.48 -17.18
C PHE A 298 9.52 27.63 -18.05
N GLU A 299 9.98 27.81 -19.28
CA GLU A 299 9.54 28.94 -20.14
C GLU A 299 8.03 28.93 -20.40
N ILE A 300 7.42 27.73 -20.59
CA ILE A 300 5.96 27.59 -20.79
C ILE A 300 5.20 28.03 -19.52
N LEU A 301 5.68 27.63 -18.35
CA LEU A 301 5.09 28.01 -17.07
C LEU A 301 5.20 29.51 -16.83
N GLU A 302 6.35 30.12 -17.11
CA GLU A 302 6.55 31.56 -16.95
C GLU A 302 5.73 32.37 -17.96
N ALA A 303 5.59 31.90 -19.19
CA ALA A 303 4.69 32.51 -20.17
C ALA A 303 3.23 32.51 -19.72
N TYR A 304 2.77 31.36 -19.18
CA TYR A 304 1.42 31.23 -18.62
C TYR A 304 1.20 32.17 -17.42
N ARG A 305 2.16 32.26 -16.51
CA ARG A 305 2.12 33.18 -15.36
C ARG A 305 2.07 34.64 -15.80
N ALA A 306 2.93 35.03 -16.73
CA ALA A 306 2.95 36.39 -17.28
C ALA A 306 1.61 36.76 -17.93
N TYR A 307 0.96 35.80 -18.61
CA TYR A 307 -0.36 36.00 -19.17
C TYR A 307 -1.42 36.22 -18.07
N LEU A 308 -1.41 35.42 -16.99
CA LEU A 308 -2.35 35.59 -15.88
C LEU A 308 -2.18 36.90 -15.10
N GLU A 309 -0.98 37.47 -15.10
CA GLU A 309 -0.66 38.75 -14.46
C GLU A 309 -0.90 39.95 -15.38
N GLY A 310 -1.25 39.71 -16.66
CA GLY A 310 -1.47 40.72 -17.69
C GLY A 310 -2.84 41.42 -17.64
N ASP A 311 -3.17 42.14 -18.72
CA ASP A 311 -4.48 42.80 -18.83
C ASP A 311 -5.58 41.83 -19.23
N ASP A 312 -6.68 41.84 -18.49
CA ASP A 312 -7.85 40.93 -18.69
C ASP A 312 -8.66 41.26 -19.97
N SER A 313 -8.30 42.26 -20.76
CA SER A 313 -9.11 42.71 -21.89
C SER A 313 -9.44 41.65 -22.93
N ASP A 314 -8.51 40.72 -23.17
CA ASP A 314 -8.63 39.65 -24.14
C ASP A 314 -8.72 38.24 -23.53
N PHE A 315 -8.80 38.14 -22.18
CA PHE A 315 -8.81 36.88 -21.44
C PHE A 315 -9.75 35.83 -22.02
N LYS A 316 -11.02 36.22 -22.25
CA LYS A 316 -12.03 35.30 -22.77
C LYS A 316 -11.77 34.77 -24.18
N ALA A 317 -11.04 35.56 -24.99
CA ALA A 317 -10.72 35.18 -26.35
C ALA A 317 -9.48 34.28 -26.43
N GLU A 318 -8.57 34.41 -25.49
CA GLU A 318 -7.26 33.79 -25.55
C GLU A 318 -7.06 32.62 -24.60
N ILE A 319 -7.80 32.57 -23.48
CA ILE A 319 -7.58 31.56 -22.46
C ILE A 319 -7.68 30.12 -22.98
N GLY A 320 -8.58 29.86 -23.92
CA GLY A 320 -8.73 28.54 -24.56
C GLY A 320 -7.54 28.13 -25.44
N ASN A 321 -6.60 29.04 -25.73
CA ASN A 321 -5.35 28.71 -26.39
C ASN A 321 -4.24 28.26 -25.40
N LEU A 322 -4.47 28.49 -24.10
CA LEU A 322 -3.48 28.27 -23.04
C LEU A 322 -3.86 27.14 -22.10
N ILE A 323 -5.16 26.92 -21.89
CA ILE A 323 -5.67 25.85 -21.03
C ILE A 323 -6.83 25.14 -21.72
N ASP A 324 -7.05 23.90 -21.35
CA ASP A 324 -8.29 23.18 -21.63
C ASP A 324 -9.38 23.72 -20.69
N VAL A 325 -10.26 24.60 -21.23
CA VAL A 325 -11.28 25.28 -20.45
C VAL A 325 -12.36 24.30 -19.97
N ASP A 326 -12.71 23.29 -20.77
CA ASP A 326 -13.75 22.33 -20.43
C ASP A 326 -13.28 21.45 -19.27
N ASN A 327 -12.08 20.90 -19.33
CA ASN A 327 -11.49 20.16 -18.23
C ASN A 327 -11.30 21.01 -16.96
N ALA A 328 -10.91 22.29 -17.10
CA ALA A 328 -10.80 23.20 -15.96
C ALA A 328 -12.17 23.44 -15.29
N LEU A 329 -13.25 23.54 -16.06
CA LEU A 329 -14.62 23.68 -15.56
C LEU A 329 -15.09 22.38 -14.87
N ASP A 330 -14.79 21.22 -15.42
CA ASP A 330 -15.12 19.93 -14.82
C ASP A 330 -14.47 19.75 -13.46
N VAL A 331 -13.17 20.06 -13.34
CA VAL A 331 -12.47 20.08 -12.04
C VAL A 331 -13.13 21.05 -11.07
N TRP A 332 -13.48 22.25 -11.53
CA TRP A 332 -14.12 23.24 -10.68
C TRP A 332 -15.51 22.80 -10.21
N LEU A 333 -16.33 22.24 -11.10
CA LEU A 333 -17.66 21.70 -10.77
C LEU A 333 -17.56 20.53 -9.79
N TYR A 334 -16.61 19.62 -10.03
CA TYR A 334 -16.32 18.52 -9.10
C TYR A 334 -15.98 19.03 -7.70
N LEU A 335 -15.06 19.99 -7.59
CA LEU A 335 -14.69 20.58 -6.30
C LEU A 335 -15.88 21.22 -5.60
N GLN A 336 -16.80 21.86 -6.34
CA GLN A 336 -18.04 22.41 -5.76
C GLN A 336 -19.01 21.33 -5.28
N ALA A 337 -18.96 20.13 -5.86
CA ALA A 337 -19.87 19.04 -5.50
C ALA A 337 -19.40 18.25 -4.27
N VAL A 338 -18.07 18.17 -4.04
CA VAL A 338 -17.48 17.29 -3.00
C VAL A 338 -16.87 18.04 -1.81
N ILE A 339 -16.68 19.36 -1.90
CA ILE A 339 -16.21 20.22 -0.81
C ILE A 339 -17.38 21.01 -0.24
#